data_48c40b5ae49dac3efdf1c1b9ca8217db
#
_entry.id   48c40b5ae49dac3efdf1c1b9ca8217db
#
_cell.length_a   1.000
_cell.length_b   1.000
_cell.length_c   1.000
_cell.angle_alpha   90.00
_cell.angle_beta   90.00
_cell.angle_gamma   90.00
#
_symmetry.space_group_name_H-M   'P 1'
#
loop_
_entity.id
_entity.type
_entity.pdbx_description
1 polymer ?
#
loop_
_entity_poly.entity_id
_entity_poly.type
_entity_poly.pdbx_seq_one_letter_code
_entity_poly.pdbx_strand_id
1 'polypeptide(L)'
;MDTTSFISTLTQAKQGNTQAQELLIHKFLPLIRKYAYKCHAMEFEDAQQELIFALLAAVHSITYIQNEGECIRYLQKGILNYFKYLCRTSIRHKEYEQISANDNFTMLPSYSDFSLIDLSLSLAQ
;
A
#
# COMPACT_ATOMS: atom_id res chain seq x y z
N MET A 1 -4.24 15.43 13.37
CA MET A 1 -3.13 14.64 13.82
C MET A 1 -1.83 15.22 13.31
N ASP A 2 -0.91 15.33 14.17
CA ASP A 2 0.30 16.02 13.79
C ASP A 2 1.38 15.02 13.40
N THR A 3 2.47 15.58 12.92
CA THR A 3 3.59 14.79 12.44
C THR A 3 4.17 13.89 13.52
N THR A 4 4.25 14.42 14.71
CA THR A 4 4.80 13.66 15.81
C THR A 4 3.98 12.42 16.07
N SER A 5 2.69 12.56 16.01
CA SER A 5 1.81 11.44 16.28
C SER A 5 1.99 10.32 15.26
N PHE A 6 2.12 10.69 13.97
CA PHE A 6 2.31 9.66 12.95
C PHE A 6 3.66 8.98 13.12
N ILE A 7 4.70 9.75 13.32
CA ILE A 7 6.04 9.20 13.47
C ILE A 7 6.09 8.31 14.70
N SER A 8 5.46 8.74 15.76
CA SER A 8 5.44 7.95 16.98
C SER A 8 4.72 6.61 16.75
N THR A 9 3.59 6.66 16.08
CA THR A 9 2.85 5.45 15.79
C THR A 9 3.67 4.51 14.90
N LEU A 10 4.34 5.06 13.91
CA LEU A 10 5.14 4.25 13.02
C LEU A 10 6.29 3.59 13.79
N THR A 11 6.94 4.34 14.65
CA THR A 11 8.04 3.79 15.43
C THR A 11 7.56 2.66 16.32
N GLN A 12 6.43 2.84 16.95
CA GLN A 12 5.89 1.80 17.83
C GLN A 12 5.48 0.58 17.02
N ALA A 13 4.90 0.80 15.85
CA ALA A 13 4.48 -0.31 15.01
C ALA A 13 5.70 -1.12 14.58
N LYS A 14 6.78 -0.44 14.27
CA LYS A 14 8.00 -1.13 13.87
C LYS A 14 8.56 -1.95 15.01
N GLN A 15 8.31 -1.52 16.23
CA GLN A 15 8.79 -2.25 17.38
C GLN A 15 7.90 -3.43 17.77
N GLY A 16 6.82 -3.63 17.04
CA GLY A 16 5.96 -4.76 17.30
C GLY A 16 4.67 -4.47 18.03
N ASN A 17 4.40 -3.20 18.28
CA ASN A 17 3.18 -2.83 18.98
C ASN A 17 1.98 -3.07 18.07
N THR A 18 1.14 -4.03 18.43
CA THR A 18 0.01 -4.38 17.57
C THR A 18 -1.01 -3.26 17.46
N GLN A 19 -1.23 -2.50 18.51
CA GLN A 19 -2.18 -1.41 18.41
C GLN A 19 -1.71 -0.35 17.45
N ALA A 20 -0.41 -0.06 17.46
CA ALA A 20 0.14 0.90 16.52
C ALA A 20 0.04 0.39 15.10
N GLN A 21 0.25 -0.91 14.91
CA GLN A 21 0.12 -1.51 13.59
C GLN A 21 -1.32 -1.38 13.09
N GLU A 22 -2.28 -1.61 13.96
CA GLU A 22 -3.66 -1.47 13.56
C GLU A 22 -4.01 -0.03 13.20
N LEU A 23 -3.45 0.92 13.93
CA LEU A 23 -3.69 2.30 13.58
C LEU A 23 -3.15 2.63 12.20
N LEU A 24 -1.98 2.11 11.87
CA LEU A 24 -1.43 2.33 10.54
C LEU A 24 -2.27 1.66 9.47
N ILE A 25 -2.74 0.46 9.74
CA ILE A 25 -3.60 -0.23 8.79
C ILE A 25 -4.83 0.61 8.53
N HIS A 26 -5.43 1.14 9.58
CA HIS A 26 -6.60 1.98 9.41
C HIS A 26 -6.32 3.20 8.57
N LYS A 27 -5.19 3.83 8.78
CA LYS A 27 -4.86 5.01 8.03
C LYS A 27 -4.65 4.73 6.56
N PHE A 28 -4.11 3.59 6.23
CA PHE A 28 -3.84 3.26 4.84
C PHE A 28 -4.94 2.41 4.21
N LEU A 29 -5.96 2.09 4.98
CA LEU A 29 -7.01 1.21 4.47
C LEU A 29 -7.70 1.73 3.22
N PRO A 30 -8.01 3.03 3.11
CA PRO A 30 -8.64 3.51 1.89
C PRO A 30 -7.79 3.21 0.65
N LEU A 31 -6.49 3.41 0.77
CA LEU A 31 -5.60 3.13 -0.34
C LEU A 31 -5.52 1.63 -0.61
N ILE A 32 -5.43 0.85 0.44
CA ILE A 32 -5.36 -0.60 0.31
C ILE A 32 -6.62 -1.12 -0.38
N ARG A 33 -7.78 -0.63 0.03
CA ARG A 33 -9.02 -1.10 -0.56
C ARG A 33 -9.15 -0.69 -2.01
N LYS A 34 -8.66 0.49 -2.35
CA LYS A 34 -8.70 0.93 -3.73
C LYS A 34 -7.92 -0.03 -4.61
N TYR A 35 -6.72 -0.39 -4.21
CA TYR A 35 -5.93 -1.32 -5.00
C TYR A 35 -6.52 -2.74 -4.95
N ALA A 36 -7.08 -3.12 -3.82
CA ALA A 36 -7.67 -4.45 -3.73
C ALA A 36 -8.81 -4.60 -4.71
N TYR A 37 -9.60 -3.54 -4.89
CA TYR A 37 -10.67 -3.59 -5.87
C TYR A 37 -10.15 -3.70 -7.29
N LYS A 38 -8.97 -3.17 -7.55
CA LYS A 38 -8.41 -3.22 -8.89
C LYS A 38 -7.67 -4.51 -9.16
N CYS A 39 -7.49 -5.32 -8.14
CA CYS A 39 -6.73 -6.55 -8.30
C CYS A 39 -7.67 -7.66 -8.76
N HIS A 40 -7.46 -8.15 -9.96
CA HIS A 40 -8.30 -9.20 -10.49
C HIS A 40 -7.67 -10.57 -10.35
N ALA A 41 -6.54 -10.63 -9.64
CA ALA A 41 -5.85 -11.88 -9.46
C ALA A 41 -6.52 -12.75 -8.41
N MET A 42 -7.28 -12.14 -7.52
CA MET A 42 -7.86 -12.86 -6.41
C MET A 42 -9.06 -12.07 -5.91
N GLU A 43 -9.77 -12.63 -4.97
CA GLU A 43 -10.94 -11.96 -4.44
C GLU A 43 -10.54 -10.76 -3.64
N PHE A 44 -11.47 -9.84 -3.51
CA PHE A 44 -11.19 -8.57 -2.85
C PHE A 44 -10.62 -8.78 -1.45
N GLU A 45 -11.21 -9.67 -0.68
CA GLU A 45 -10.76 -9.84 0.69
C GLU A 45 -9.35 -10.41 0.75
N ASP A 46 -9.04 -11.31 -0.16
CA ASP A 46 -7.69 -11.85 -0.21
C ASP A 46 -6.70 -10.78 -0.64
N ALA A 47 -7.08 -9.98 -1.63
CA ALA A 47 -6.20 -8.91 -2.08
C ALA A 47 -5.97 -7.91 -0.96
N GLN A 48 -7.03 -7.59 -0.22
CA GLN A 48 -6.90 -6.66 0.88
C GLN A 48 -5.91 -7.19 1.91
N GLN A 49 -6.03 -8.46 2.23
CA GLN A 49 -5.15 -9.07 3.22
C GLN A 49 -3.71 -9.04 2.75
N GLU A 50 -3.50 -9.33 1.47
CA GLU A 50 -2.16 -9.33 0.93
C GLU A 50 -1.55 -7.94 0.99
N LEU A 51 -2.35 -6.92 0.71
CA LEU A 51 -1.82 -5.56 0.74
C LEU A 51 -1.60 -5.07 2.17
N ILE A 52 -2.36 -5.56 3.12
CA ILE A 52 -2.11 -5.26 4.52
C ILE A 52 -0.75 -5.85 4.91
N PHE A 53 -0.48 -7.07 4.49
CA PHE A 53 0.82 -7.66 4.76
C PHE A 53 1.93 -6.83 4.13
N ALA A 54 1.70 -6.32 2.92
CA ALA A 54 2.70 -5.49 2.26
C ALA A 54 2.97 -4.23 3.07
N LEU A 55 1.94 -3.64 3.63
CA LEU A 55 2.11 -2.47 4.47
C LEU A 55 2.96 -2.81 5.70
N LEU A 56 2.63 -3.91 6.36
CA LEU A 56 3.37 -4.29 7.56
C LEU A 56 4.81 -4.65 7.24
N ALA A 57 5.04 -5.25 6.08
CA ALA A 57 6.41 -5.54 5.67
C ALA A 57 7.19 -4.25 5.44
N ALA A 58 6.53 -3.25 4.86
CA ALA A 58 7.18 -1.96 4.66
C ALA A 58 7.47 -1.28 5.99
N VAL A 59 6.56 -1.40 6.94
CA VAL A 59 6.79 -0.85 8.27
C VAL A 59 8.03 -1.50 8.89
N HIS A 60 8.16 -2.79 8.71
CA HIS A 60 9.29 -3.51 9.26
C HIS A 60 10.60 -3.11 8.61
N SER A 61 10.58 -2.82 7.34
CA SER A 61 11.82 -2.56 6.62
C SER A 61 12.23 -1.09 6.60
N ILE A 62 11.35 -0.18 6.97
CA ILE A 62 11.71 1.23 6.91
C ILE A 62 12.75 1.53 7.98
N THR A 63 13.79 2.25 7.61
CA THR A 63 14.86 2.53 8.55
C THR A 63 15.00 4.00 8.88
N TYR A 64 14.57 4.86 7.97
CA TYR A 64 14.73 6.30 8.17
C TYR A 64 13.38 6.87 8.56
N ILE A 65 13.20 7.13 9.83
CA ILE A 65 11.91 7.61 10.31
C ILE A 65 12.09 8.99 10.90
N GLN A 66 12.14 9.99 10.04
CA GLN A 66 12.29 11.34 10.49
C GLN A 66 11.32 12.30 9.85
N ASN A 67 11.01 12.06 8.60
CA ASN A 67 10.14 12.96 7.86
C ASN A 67 8.84 12.24 7.57
N GLU A 68 7.74 12.80 8.04
CA GLU A 68 6.46 12.12 7.89
C GLU A 68 6.12 11.89 6.42
N GLY A 69 6.34 12.89 5.58
CA GLY A 69 5.99 12.74 4.17
C GLY A 69 6.78 11.64 3.49
N GLU A 70 8.05 11.52 3.82
CA GLU A 70 8.86 10.49 3.23
C GLU A 70 8.48 9.12 3.74
N CYS A 71 8.12 9.03 5.00
CA CYS A 71 7.67 7.76 5.56
C CYS A 71 6.38 7.31 4.88
N ILE A 72 5.47 8.24 4.70
CA ILE A 72 4.21 7.92 4.04
C ILE A 72 4.47 7.43 2.63
N ARG A 73 5.37 8.10 1.91
CA ARG A 73 5.69 7.68 0.56
C ARG A 73 6.29 6.30 0.53
N TYR A 74 7.16 6.03 1.47
CA TYR A 74 7.79 4.72 1.53
C TYR A 74 6.74 3.63 1.70
N LEU A 75 5.81 3.86 2.62
CA LEU A 75 4.78 2.85 2.88
C LEU A 75 3.84 2.70 1.70
N GLN A 76 3.49 3.82 1.07
CA GLN A 76 2.65 3.76 -0.12
C GLN A 76 3.33 2.97 -1.21
N LYS A 77 4.60 3.20 -1.39
CA LYS A 77 5.34 2.54 -2.44
C LYS A 77 5.40 1.05 -2.18
N GLY A 78 5.51 0.67 -0.92
CA GLY A 78 5.50 -0.75 -0.58
C GLY A 78 4.20 -1.41 -0.99
N ILE A 79 3.10 -0.76 -0.69
CA ILE A 79 1.79 -1.28 -1.05
C ILE A 79 1.65 -1.35 -2.56
N LEU A 80 2.03 -0.28 -3.25
CA LEU A 80 1.88 -0.23 -4.70
C LEU A 80 2.75 -1.26 -5.39
N ASN A 81 3.97 -1.42 -4.93
CA ASN A 81 4.87 -2.38 -5.56
C ASN A 81 4.32 -3.79 -5.41
N TYR A 82 3.76 -4.10 -4.26
CA TYR A 82 3.21 -5.43 -4.07
C TYR A 82 1.96 -5.62 -4.91
N PHE A 83 1.15 -4.57 -5.04
CA PHE A 83 -0.01 -4.64 -5.91
C PHE A 83 0.44 -4.98 -7.34
N LYS A 84 1.49 -4.32 -7.81
CA LYS A 84 1.99 -4.59 -9.15
C LYS A 84 2.49 -6.03 -9.26
N TYR A 85 3.12 -6.51 -8.21
CA TYR A 85 3.58 -7.88 -8.20
C TYR A 85 2.40 -8.86 -8.32
N LEU A 86 1.34 -8.62 -7.57
CA LEU A 86 0.18 -9.48 -7.65
C LEU A 86 -0.43 -9.47 -9.03
N CYS A 87 -0.48 -8.30 -9.64
CA CYS A 87 -1.03 -8.20 -10.98
C CYS A 87 -0.19 -8.93 -12.01
N ARG A 88 1.12 -8.82 -11.90
CA ARG A 88 2.00 -9.51 -12.84
C ARG A 88 1.87 -11.01 -12.70
N THR A 89 1.74 -11.47 -11.48
CA THR A 89 1.58 -12.89 -11.23
C THR A 89 0.30 -13.39 -11.88
N SER A 90 -0.75 -12.61 -11.78
CA SER A 90 -2.01 -12.98 -12.37
C SER A 90 -1.91 -13.11 -13.88
N ILE A 91 -1.24 -12.16 -14.50
CA ILE A 91 -1.09 -12.19 -15.94
C ILE A 91 -0.33 -13.42 -16.35
N ARG A 92 0.69 -13.76 -15.60
CA ARG A 92 1.48 -14.92 -15.93
C ARG A 92 0.64 -16.17 -15.85
N HIS A 93 -0.25 -16.23 -14.87
CA HIS A 93 -1.09 -17.37 -14.72
C HIS A 93 -2.13 -17.49 -15.82
N LYS A 94 -2.56 -16.39 -16.32
CA LYS A 94 -3.55 -16.45 -17.35
C LYS A 94 -2.99 -16.71 -18.66
N GLU A 95 -1.84 -17.13 -18.65
CA GLU A 95 -1.28 -17.51 -19.81
C GLU A 95 -1.12 -16.62 -20.81
N TYR A 96 -0.57 -15.97 -21.01
CA TYR A 96 -0.14 -15.22 -22.04
C TYR A 96 -1.15 -14.77 -23.00
N GLU A 97 -2.25 -15.26 -23.05
CA GLU A 97 -3.23 -14.78 -23.97
C GLU A 97 -3.54 -13.35 -23.66
N GLN A 98 -3.19 -12.90 -22.48
CA GLN A 98 -3.47 -11.55 -22.10
C GLN A 98 -2.27 -10.68 -22.21
N ILE A 99 -1.31 -11.10 -22.94
CA ILE A 99 -0.12 -10.32 -23.02
C ILE A 99 -0.34 -8.90 -23.43
N SER A 100 -1.18 -8.71 -24.40
CA SER A 100 -1.40 -7.36 -24.83
C SER A 100 -1.98 -6.52 -23.74
N ALA A 101 -2.61 -7.15 -22.81
CA ALA A 101 -3.18 -6.40 -21.73
C ALA A 101 -2.11 -5.86 -20.83
N ASN A 102 -0.91 -6.31 -21.00
CA ASN A 102 0.14 -5.77 -20.19
C ASN A 102 0.29 -4.31 -20.41
N ASP A 103 -0.05 -3.87 -21.57
CA ASP A 103 0.05 -2.47 -21.84
C ASP A 103 -0.84 -1.70 -20.90
N ASN A 104 -1.98 -2.25 -20.61
CA ASN A 104 -2.88 -1.58 -19.72
C ASN A 104 -2.31 -1.49 -18.34
N PHE A 105 -1.52 -2.49 -17.98
CA PHE A 105 -0.93 -2.45 -16.73
C PHE A 105 0.02 -1.36 -16.63
N THR A 106 0.83 -1.13 -17.63
CA THR A 106 1.77 -0.05 -17.59
C THR A 106 1.04 1.25 -17.56
N MET A 107 -0.24 1.20 -17.87
CA MET A 107 -1.02 2.40 -17.84
C MET A 107 -1.64 2.63 -16.48
N LEU A 108 -1.27 1.86 -15.51
CA LEU A 108 -1.77 2.13 -14.19
C LEU A 108 -1.48 3.57 -13.89
N PRO A 109 -2.38 4.22 -13.24
CA PRO A 109 -2.20 5.61 -12.92
C PRO A 109 -0.91 5.77 -12.19
N SER A 110 -0.29 6.85 -12.40
CA SER A 110 0.90 7.11 -11.67
C SER A 110 0.48 7.10 -10.24
N TYR A 111 1.31 6.54 -9.40
CA TYR A 111 0.86 6.46 -8.06
C TYR A 111 0.85 7.82 -7.39
N SER A 112 1.38 8.82 -8.02
CA SER A 112 1.24 10.14 -7.46
C SER A 112 -0.21 10.60 -7.52
N ASP A 113 -0.94 10.17 -8.52
CA ASP A 113 -2.34 10.55 -8.59
C ASP A 113 -3.14 9.97 -7.45
N PHE A 114 -2.93 8.70 -7.18
CA PHE A 114 -3.63 8.09 -6.13
C PHE A 114 -3.13 8.54 -4.82
N SER A 115 -1.85 8.54 -4.70
CA SER A 115 -1.23 8.68 -3.42
C SER A 115 -1.46 9.98 -2.77
N LEU A 116 -1.27 11.03 -3.51
CA LEU A 116 -1.38 12.34 -2.92
C LEU A 116 -2.78 12.61 -2.45
N ILE A 117 -3.73 12.23 -3.26
CA ILE A 117 -5.10 12.50 -2.91
C ILE A 117 -5.59 11.62 -1.80
N ASP A 118 -5.38 10.33 -1.95
CA ASP A 118 -5.91 9.39 -0.99
C ASP A 118 -5.30 9.56 0.38
N LEU A 119 -4.01 9.76 0.42
CA LEU A 119 -3.38 9.91 1.69
C LEU A 119 -3.66 11.23 2.33
N SER A 120 -3.80 12.27 1.53
CA SER A 120 -4.19 13.54 2.08
C SER A 120 -5.50 13.43 2.80
N LEU A 121 -6.44 12.76 2.18
CA LEU A 121 -7.72 12.58 2.80
C LEU A 121 -7.62 11.74 4.05
N SER A 122 -6.82 10.71 4.00
CA SER A 122 -6.63 9.86 5.15
C SER A 122 -6.02 10.60 6.30
N LEU A 123 -5.02 11.38 6.01
CA LEU A 123 -4.31 12.06 7.07
C LEU A 123 -5.06 13.27 7.59
N ALA A 124 -5.91 13.81 6.81
CA ALA A 124 -6.69 14.96 7.24
C ALA A 124 -7.71 14.59 8.29
N GLN A 125 -7.95 13.35 8.45
CA GLN A 125 -8.88 12.92 9.46
C GLN A 125 -8.16 12.57 10.73
#